data_315e22c08bf46b39097928774216812c
#
_entry.id   315e22c08bf46b39097928774216812c
#
_cell.length_a   1.000
_cell.length_b   1.000
_cell.length_c   1.000
_cell.angle_alpha   90.00
_cell.angle_beta   90.00
_cell.angle_gamma   90.00
#
_symmetry.space_group_name_H-M   'P 1'
#
loop_
_entity.id
_entity.type
_entity.pdbx_description
1 polymer ?
#
loop_
_entity_poly.entity_id
_entity_poly.type
_entity_poly.pdbx_seq_one_letter_code
_entity_poly.pdbx_strand_id
1 'polypeptide(L)'
;MHKLIENQVRISVRNLVEFILRSGDIDNRHSTKAQYDAMQIGSRLHRKIQGSMPGTYKAEVSLKHTAHYRDVEILLEGRADGIITPDEKSVEGEQANLLYQTQTDENVSAEISFIIDEIKVIRQDMEKLDSAAQVHVAQALCYAYMYAKVLNTKAAGVTEENEEKKRICIGIQITYCHPETEEIKRFLKVYTFKEIKEEFDRYISEYGKWAQFLYEHRLERNASVQKLSFPYPYRAGQKRLVAAAYRTMINGEQLFIQAPTGIGKTLSTVFPAVWAVGEEYADKIFYLTAKTITRTAAVSAFDILQENGLKMSYIALTSKEKICPNTVMECNPVQCQYAKGHFDRVNEAAFDLIHDCEQITREKLAA
;
A
#
# COMPACT_ATOMS: atom_id res chain seq x y z
N MET A 1 -18.00 -3.74 -12.13
CA MET A 1 -17.59 -3.67 -10.70
C MET A 1 -17.46 -5.10 -10.20
N HIS A 2 -16.24 -5.57 -9.87
CA HIS A 2 -16.09 -6.85 -9.20
C HIS A 2 -16.53 -6.66 -7.75
N LYS A 3 -17.62 -7.33 -7.33
CA LYS A 3 -17.91 -7.52 -5.90
C LYS A 3 -16.67 -8.16 -5.29
N LEU A 4 -15.99 -7.45 -4.40
CA LEU A 4 -14.95 -8.06 -3.58
C LEU A 4 -15.56 -9.25 -2.85
N ILE A 5 -14.87 -10.37 -2.85
CA ILE A 5 -15.25 -11.51 -2.00
C ILE A 5 -15.30 -10.97 -0.57
N GLU A 6 -16.31 -11.30 0.19
CA GLU A 6 -16.64 -10.64 1.48
C GLU A 6 -15.47 -10.47 2.45
N ASN A 7 -14.51 -11.39 2.46
CA ASN A 7 -13.35 -11.39 3.35
C ASN A 7 -12.01 -11.10 2.66
N GLN A 8 -11.98 -10.60 1.42
CA GLN A 8 -10.75 -10.39 0.67
C GLN A 8 -10.31 -8.91 0.68
N VAL A 9 -9.04 -8.68 1.01
CA VAL A 9 -8.35 -7.39 0.89
C VAL A 9 -7.26 -7.50 -0.16
N ARG A 10 -7.23 -6.58 -1.12
CA ARG A 10 -6.24 -6.55 -2.20
C ARG A 10 -5.19 -5.47 -1.94
N ILE A 11 -3.92 -5.83 -2.06
CA ILE A 11 -2.80 -4.90 -1.95
C ILE A 11 -1.67 -5.28 -2.92
N SER A 12 -0.99 -4.29 -3.49
CA SER A 12 0.24 -4.56 -4.24
C SER A 12 1.41 -4.85 -3.31
N VAL A 13 2.35 -5.70 -3.75
CA VAL A 13 3.59 -5.98 -2.99
C VAL A 13 4.30 -4.69 -2.61
N ARG A 14 4.44 -3.76 -3.55
CA ARG A 14 5.04 -2.45 -3.29
C ARG A 14 4.33 -1.69 -2.16
N ASN A 15 3.01 -1.55 -2.24
CA ASN A 15 2.25 -0.83 -1.22
C ASN A 15 2.33 -1.52 0.15
N LEU A 16 2.35 -2.86 0.17
CA LEU A 16 2.53 -3.62 1.40
C LEU A 16 3.84 -3.24 2.09
N VAL A 17 4.98 -3.39 1.39
CA VAL A 17 6.29 -3.14 2.00
C VAL A 17 6.53 -1.66 2.30
N GLU A 18 6.09 -0.74 1.44
CA GLU A 18 6.16 0.70 1.70
C GLU A 18 5.30 1.12 2.91
N PHE A 19 4.21 0.40 3.19
CA PHE A 19 3.36 0.65 4.33
C PHE A 19 3.97 0.13 5.63
N ILE A 20 4.36 -1.16 5.68
CA ILE A 20 4.84 -1.79 6.92
C ILE A 20 6.27 -1.39 7.30
N LEU A 21 7.12 -1.08 6.32
CA LEU A 21 8.52 -0.66 6.53
C LEU A 21 8.69 0.87 6.39
N ARG A 22 7.59 1.60 6.47
CA ARG A 22 7.66 3.06 6.48
C ARG A 22 8.50 3.54 7.66
N SER A 23 9.53 4.33 7.37
CA SER A 23 10.45 4.83 8.39
C SER A 23 11.06 6.17 8.00
N GLY A 24 11.64 6.86 8.99
CA GLY A 24 12.38 8.10 8.80
C GLY A 24 11.57 9.38 9.00
N ASP A 25 12.06 10.45 8.44
CA ASP A 25 11.67 11.81 8.73
C ASP A 25 10.75 12.42 7.66
N ILE A 26 9.94 13.40 8.05
CA ILE A 26 9.40 14.35 7.07
C ILE A 26 10.48 15.38 6.76
N ASP A 27 10.80 15.55 5.47
CA ASP A 27 11.71 16.58 5.00
C ASP A 27 11.15 17.26 3.75
N ASN A 28 10.72 18.51 3.87
CA ASN A 28 10.13 19.30 2.79
C ASN A 28 11.15 20.15 2.00
N ARG A 29 12.44 20.02 2.29
CA ARG A 29 13.51 20.77 1.60
C ARG A 29 13.77 20.25 0.19
N HIS A 30 13.31 19.03 -0.13
CA HIS A 30 13.42 18.44 -1.46
C HIS A 30 12.17 18.69 -2.28
N SER A 31 12.30 19.31 -3.46
CA SER A 31 11.17 19.78 -4.26
C SER A 31 10.47 18.67 -5.07
N THR A 32 9.17 18.79 -5.20
CA THR A 32 8.27 17.87 -5.93
C THR A 32 8.46 17.86 -7.47
N LYS A 33 9.09 18.88 -8.07
CA LYS A 33 9.35 18.94 -9.52
C LYS A 33 10.25 17.80 -10.02
N ALA A 34 11.14 17.32 -9.15
CA ALA A 34 12.05 16.21 -9.46
C ALA A 34 11.34 14.85 -9.59
N GLN A 35 10.10 14.70 -9.08
CA GLN A 35 9.41 13.41 -9.08
C GLN A 35 8.79 13.02 -10.43
N TYR A 36 8.27 13.98 -11.19
CA TYR A 36 7.64 13.69 -12.49
C TYR A 36 8.66 13.28 -13.56
N ASP A 37 9.77 13.99 -13.62
CA ASP A 37 10.89 13.67 -14.53
C ASP A 37 11.53 12.32 -14.15
N ALA A 38 11.60 12.00 -12.85
CA ALA A 38 12.14 10.74 -12.34
C ALA A 38 11.33 9.52 -12.82
N MET A 39 10.02 9.64 -12.98
CA MET A 39 9.16 8.53 -13.39
C MET A 39 9.37 8.13 -14.87
N GLN A 40 9.52 9.11 -15.77
CA GLN A 40 9.81 8.86 -17.18
C GLN A 40 11.23 8.33 -17.39
N ILE A 41 12.20 8.91 -16.71
CA ILE A 41 13.60 8.46 -16.73
C ILE A 41 13.69 7.05 -16.17
N GLY A 42 12.99 6.77 -15.07
CA GLY A 42 12.92 5.44 -14.45
C GLY A 42 12.52 4.36 -15.44
N SER A 43 11.39 4.52 -16.12
CA SER A 43 10.88 3.51 -17.08
C SER A 43 11.83 3.29 -18.28
N ARG A 44 12.57 4.31 -18.71
CA ARG A 44 13.58 4.17 -19.76
C ARG A 44 14.78 3.36 -19.28
N LEU A 45 15.28 3.66 -18.09
CA LEU A 45 16.45 3.00 -17.52
C LEU A 45 16.17 1.56 -17.14
N HIS A 46 14.98 1.26 -16.60
CA HIS A 46 14.55 -0.13 -16.37
C HIS A 46 14.65 -0.96 -17.65
N ARG A 47 14.04 -0.50 -18.75
CA ARG A 47 14.11 -1.20 -20.04
C ARG A 47 15.53 -1.35 -20.58
N LYS A 48 16.39 -0.34 -20.40
CA LYS A 48 17.81 -0.40 -20.80
C LYS A 48 18.57 -1.47 -20.02
N ILE A 49 18.38 -1.52 -18.69
CA ILE A 49 19.01 -2.52 -17.82
C ILE A 49 18.51 -3.92 -18.19
N GLN A 50 17.18 -4.10 -18.26
CA GLN A 50 16.57 -5.38 -18.63
C GLN A 50 17.06 -5.89 -20.00
N GLY A 51 17.21 -5.00 -20.99
CA GLY A 51 17.72 -5.34 -22.33
C GLY A 51 19.21 -5.68 -22.37
N SER A 52 19.99 -5.34 -21.34
CA SER A 52 21.41 -5.69 -21.23
C SER A 52 21.67 -6.99 -20.45
N MET A 53 20.61 -7.61 -19.92
CA MET A 53 20.72 -8.82 -19.12
C MET A 53 20.84 -10.07 -19.99
N PRO A 54 21.38 -11.18 -19.46
CA PRO A 54 21.54 -12.45 -20.21
C PRO A 54 20.19 -13.05 -20.65
N GLY A 55 20.23 -13.96 -21.62
CA GLY A 55 19.04 -14.58 -22.19
C GLY A 55 18.16 -15.39 -21.24
N THR A 56 18.68 -15.74 -20.07
CA THR A 56 17.92 -16.37 -18.97
C THR A 56 17.12 -15.40 -18.12
N TYR A 57 17.24 -14.09 -18.37
CA TYR A 57 16.50 -13.04 -17.67
C TYR A 57 15.08 -12.90 -18.19
N LYS A 58 14.10 -13.03 -17.30
CA LYS A 58 12.68 -12.81 -17.60
C LYS A 58 12.27 -11.48 -17.00
N ALA A 59 12.06 -10.48 -17.85
CA ALA A 59 11.62 -9.15 -17.42
C ALA A 59 10.12 -9.10 -17.12
N GLU A 60 9.71 -8.22 -16.19
CA GLU A 60 8.32 -7.83 -15.96
C GLU A 60 7.38 -9.01 -15.63
N VAL A 61 7.80 -9.89 -14.73
CA VAL A 61 7.04 -11.10 -14.37
C VAL A 61 5.90 -10.75 -13.40
N SER A 62 4.67 -10.89 -13.88
CA SER A 62 3.48 -10.69 -13.03
C SER A 62 3.26 -11.86 -12.09
N LEU A 63 3.09 -11.56 -10.81
CA LEU A 63 2.92 -12.53 -9.73
C LEU A 63 1.68 -12.20 -8.92
N LYS A 64 0.98 -13.24 -8.46
CA LYS A 64 -0.18 -13.16 -7.57
C LYS A 64 -0.08 -14.25 -6.50
N HIS A 65 -0.48 -13.89 -5.29
CA HIS A 65 -0.52 -14.83 -4.17
C HIS A 65 -1.63 -14.43 -3.20
N THR A 66 -2.34 -15.41 -2.65
CA THR A 66 -3.30 -15.18 -1.57
C THR A 66 -2.68 -15.68 -0.27
N ALA A 67 -2.47 -14.76 0.65
CA ALA A 67 -2.07 -15.06 2.03
C ALA A 67 -3.28 -14.97 2.95
N HIS A 68 -3.23 -15.66 4.09
CA HIS A 68 -4.33 -15.70 5.07
C HIS A 68 -3.87 -15.09 6.39
N TYR A 69 -4.74 -14.29 6.99
CA TYR A 69 -4.55 -13.77 8.34
C TYR A 69 -5.91 -13.78 9.05
N ARG A 70 -6.06 -14.65 10.06
CA ARG A 70 -7.35 -14.89 10.75
C ARG A 70 -8.48 -15.13 9.73
N ASP A 71 -9.50 -14.25 9.73
CA ASP A 71 -10.67 -14.37 8.87
C ASP A 71 -10.50 -13.73 7.49
N VAL A 72 -9.35 -13.12 7.21
CA VAL A 72 -9.12 -12.32 6.01
C VAL A 72 -8.16 -12.99 5.04
N GLU A 73 -8.54 -12.95 3.77
CA GLU A 73 -7.67 -13.26 2.64
C GLU A 73 -6.99 -11.98 2.13
N ILE A 74 -5.66 -11.98 2.09
CA ILE A 74 -4.87 -10.87 1.57
C ILE A 74 -4.37 -11.26 0.17
N LEU A 75 -4.99 -10.70 -0.85
CA LEU A 75 -4.57 -10.89 -2.23
C LEU A 75 -3.43 -9.94 -2.57
N LEU A 76 -2.22 -10.49 -2.67
CA LEU A 76 -1.03 -9.79 -3.10
C LEU A 76 -0.87 -9.89 -4.61
N GLU A 77 -0.63 -8.76 -5.23
CA GLU A 77 -0.35 -8.65 -6.66
C GLU A 77 0.90 -7.79 -6.86
N GLY A 78 1.70 -8.14 -7.86
CA GLY A 78 2.84 -7.33 -8.23
C GLY A 78 3.53 -7.83 -9.47
N ARG A 79 4.55 -7.10 -9.87
CA ARG A 79 5.35 -7.40 -11.05
C ARG A 79 6.81 -7.26 -10.68
N ALA A 80 7.53 -8.39 -10.66
CA ALA A 80 8.96 -8.40 -10.45
C ALA A 80 9.66 -7.79 -11.67
N ASP A 81 10.61 -6.89 -11.47
CA ASP A 81 11.36 -6.24 -12.56
C ASP A 81 12.12 -7.27 -13.38
N GLY A 82 12.70 -8.29 -12.71
CA GLY A 82 13.36 -9.38 -13.38
C GLY A 82 13.53 -10.65 -12.57
N ILE A 83 13.57 -11.79 -13.26
CA ILE A 83 13.90 -13.08 -12.68
C ILE A 83 14.97 -13.75 -13.54
N ILE A 84 16.09 -14.12 -12.91
CA ILE A 84 17.19 -14.86 -13.56
C ILE A 84 17.09 -16.31 -13.12
N THR A 85 16.99 -17.22 -14.10
CA THR A 85 17.13 -18.67 -13.86
C THR A 85 18.49 -19.12 -14.36
N PRO A 86 19.37 -19.66 -13.50
CA PRO A 86 20.65 -20.20 -13.94
C PRO A 86 20.42 -21.30 -14.98
N ASP A 87 21.12 -21.25 -16.11
CA ASP A 87 21.18 -22.36 -17.06
C ASP A 87 22.21 -23.36 -16.59
N GLU A 88 21.89 -24.66 -16.61
CA GLU A 88 22.83 -25.75 -16.30
C GLU A 88 24.12 -25.71 -17.16
N LYS A 89 24.07 -24.99 -18.30
CA LYS A 89 25.20 -24.83 -19.23
C LYS A 89 26.00 -23.53 -19.07
N SER A 90 25.53 -22.58 -18.28
CA SER A 90 26.19 -21.27 -18.13
C SER A 90 27.17 -21.19 -16.95
N VAL A 91 27.35 -22.28 -16.22
CA VAL A 91 28.25 -22.36 -15.05
C VAL A 91 29.74 -22.41 -15.44
N GLU A 92 30.09 -22.56 -16.73
CA GLU A 92 31.47 -22.73 -17.21
C GLU A 92 32.18 -21.42 -17.64
N GLY A 93 31.58 -20.23 -17.42
CA GLY A 93 32.20 -18.96 -17.81
C GLY A 93 32.63 -18.09 -16.61
N GLU A 94 33.84 -17.51 -16.69
CA GLU A 94 34.37 -16.56 -15.68
C GLU A 94 33.40 -15.42 -15.32
N GLN A 95 32.47 -15.04 -16.20
CA GLN A 95 31.46 -14.02 -15.94
C GLN A 95 30.32 -14.50 -15.03
N ALA A 96 29.98 -15.80 -15.04
CA ALA A 96 29.03 -16.39 -14.08
C ALA A 96 29.64 -16.43 -12.68
N ASN A 97 30.92 -16.74 -12.55
CA ASN A 97 31.64 -16.71 -11.26
C ASN A 97 31.71 -15.28 -10.66
N LEU A 98 31.76 -14.23 -11.48
CA LEU A 98 31.78 -12.85 -10.99
C LEU A 98 30.39 -12.40 -10.46
N LEU A 99 29.29 -12.91 -11.02
CA LEU A 99 27.92 -12.67 -10.56
C LEU A 99 27.59 -13.48 -9.29
N TYR A 100 28.27 -14.62 -9.06
CA TYR A 100 27.98 -15.55 -7.97
C TYR A 100 29.07 -15.59 -6.88
N GLN A 101 30.10 -14.75 -6.92
CA GLN A 101 31.03 -14.61 -5.78
C GLN A 101 30.30 -13.90 -4.64
N THR A 102 29.49 -14.64 -3.95
CA THR A 102 28.92 -14.23 -2.67
C THR A 102 30.01 -14.31 -1.61
N GLN A 103 30.19 -13.25 -0.84
CA GLN A 103 30.79 -13.33 0.49
C GLN A 103 29.84 -14.16 1.39
N THR A 104 29.89 -15.47 1.24
CA THR A 104 29.28 -16.38 2.21
C THR A 104 30.41 -16.83 3.13
N ASP A 105 30.27 -16.49 4.41
CA ASP A 105 31.02 -17.15 5.45
C ASP A 105 30.79 -18.67 5.33
N GLU A 106 31.91 -19.41 5.13
CA GLU A 106 32.09 -20.85 5.22
C GLU A 106 31.29 -21.79 4.30
N ASN A 107 31.98 -22.31 3.26
CA ASN A 107 31.86 -23.67 2.68
C ASN A 107 30.46 -24.26 2.42
N VAL A 108 29.55 -23.56 1.79
CA VAL A 108 28.35 -24.17 1.21
C VAL A 108 28.25 -23.78 -0.27
N SER A 109 28.62 -24.70 -1.16
CA SER A 109 28.25 -24.64 -2.59
C SER A 109 26.75 -24.95 -2.71
N ALA A 110 25.91 -24.00 -2.30
CA ALA A 110 24.47 -24.11 -2.45
C ALA A 110 24.11 -23.59 -3.85
N GLU A 111 23.52 -24.43 -4.67
CA GLU A 111 23.05 -24.07 -5.98
C GLU A 111 21.89 -23.09 -5.89
N ILE A 112 22.04 -21.90 -6.51
CA ILE A 112 20.99 -20.88 -6.53
C ILE A 112 19.95 -21.30 -7.57
N SER A 113 18.72 -21.51 -7.12
CA SER A 113 17.60 -21.94 -7.97
C SER A 113 17.12 -20.82 -8.92
N PHE A 114 17.07 -19.58 -8.45
CA PHE A 114 16.77 -18.38 -9.22
C PHE A 114 17.16 -17.12 -8.45
N ILE A 115 17.22 -15.98 -9.15
CA ILE A 115 17.48 -14.68 -8.56
C ILE A 115 16.33 -13.74 -8.92
N ILE A 116 15.78 -13.03 -7.93
CA ILE A 116 14.91 -11.88 -8.17
C ILE A 116 15.78 -10.64 -8.28
N ASP A 117 15.60 -9.89 -9.36
CA ASP A 117 16.27 -8.61 -9.60
C ASP A 117 15.24 -7.48 -9.50
N GLU A 118 15.41 -6.61 -8.51
CA GLU A 118 14.59 -5.43 -8.30
C GLU A 118 15.40 -4.19 -8.67
N ILE A 119 14.90 -3.43 -9.67
CA ILE A 119 15.62 -2.28 -10.24
C ILE A 119 15.08 -0.99 -9.63
N LYS A 120 15.96 -0.13 -9.17
CA LYS A 120 15.60 1.18 -8.60
C LYS A 120 16.47 2.29 -9.17
N VAL A 121 15.82 3.37 -9.64
CA VAL A 121 16.50 4.57 -10.07
C VAL A 121 16.57 5.54 -8.89
N ILE A 122 17.79 5.87 -8.46
CA ILE A 122 18.05 6.74 -7.29
C ILE A 122 19.08 7.81 -7.63
N ARG A 123 18.93 9.00 -7.01
CA ARG A 123 19.86 10.13 -7.21
C ARG A 123 20.97 10.19 -6.17
N GLN A 124 21.12 9.14 -5.38
CA GLN A 124 22.21 9.04 -4.42
C GLN A 124 23.53 8.73 -5.14
N ASP A 125 24.61 9.25 -4.58
CA ASP A 125 25.98 8.93 -4.99
C ASP A 125 26.21 7.42 -4.80
N MET A 126 26.53 6.73 -5.90
CA MET A 126 26.70 5.26 -5.90
C MET A 126 27.88 4.81 -5.06
N GLU A 127 28.94 5.64 -4.94
CA GLU A 127 30.10 5.31 -4.12
C GLU A 127 29.76 5.27 -2.62
N LYS A 128 28.82 6.12 -2.18
CA LYS A 128 28.37 6.21 -0.78
C LYS A 128 27.26 5.22 -0.40
N LEU A 129 26.85 4.39 -1.33
CA LEU A 129 25.79 3.42 -1.10
C LEU A 129 26.39 2.10 -0.63
N ASP A 130 26.41 1.86 0.68
CA ASP A 130 27.06 0.68 1.28
C ASP A 130 26.14 -0.56 1.31
N SER A 131 24.84 -0.38 1.25
CA SER A 131 23.86 -1.47 1.31
C SER A 131 22.56 -1.14 0.57
N ALA A 132 21.80 -2.18 0.26
CA ALA A 132 20.45 -2.02 -0.29
C ALA A 132 19.46 -1.56 0.78
N ALA A 133 18.54 -0.67 0.41
CA ALA A 133 17.46 -0.22 1.28
C ALA A 133 16.53 -1.39 1.65
N GLN A 134 16.18 -1.51 2.92
CA GLN A 134 15.39 -2.62 3.44
C GLN A 134 14.03 -2.78 2.72
N VAL A 135 13.38 -1.67 2.36
CA VAL A 135 12.10 -1.70 1.63
C VAL A 135 12.24 -2.34 0.24
N HIS A 136 13.35 -2.12 -0.46
CA HIS A 136 13.60 -2.74 -1.77
C HIS A 136 13.93 -4.23 -1.64
N VAL A 137 14.71 -4.60 -0.62
CA VAL A 137 14.99 -6.00 -0.29
C VAL A 137 13.69 -6.74 0.06
N ALA A 138 12.84 -6.15 0.88
CA ALA A 138 11.55 -6.73 1.26
C ALA A 138 10.62 -6.93 0.05
N GLN A 139 10.62 -5.99 -0.89
CA GLN A 139 9.86 -6.13 -2.13
C GLN A 139 10.34 -7.35 -2.94
N ALA A 140 11.63 -7.50 -3.11
CA ALA A 140 12.23 -8.63 -3.82
C ALA A 140 12.01 -9.95 -3.07
N LEU A 141 12.07 -9.97 -1.72
CA LEU A 141 11.75 -11.14 -0.89
C LEU A 141 10.30 -11.61 -1.08
N CYS A 142 9.34 -10.68 -1.14
CA CYS A 142 7.94 -11.01 -1.44
C CYS A 142 7.81 -11.66 -2.82
N TYR A 143 8.46 -11.11 -3.85
CA TYR A 143 8.44 -11.72 -5.18
C TYR A 143 9.13 -13.09 -5.21
N ALA A 144 10.21 -13.26 -4.46
CA ALA A 144 10.90 -14.55 -4.34
C ALA A 144 9.99 -15.62 -3.74
N TYR A 145 9.28 -15.30 -2.65
CA TYR A 145 8.30 -16.19 -2.05
C TYR A 145 7.20 -16.57 -3.05
N MET A 146 6.59 -15.56 -3.69
CA MET A 146 5.50 -15.76 -4.64
C MET A 146 5.93 -16.62 -5.83
N TYR A 147 7.13 -16.38 -6.39
CA TYR A 147 7.65 -17.13 -7.52
C TYR A 147 8.01 -18.56 -7.14
N ALA A 148 8.61 -18.79 -5.97
CA ALA A 148 8.89 -20.13 -5.45
C ALA A 148 7.59 -20.95 -5.33
N LYS A 149 6.49 -20.36 -4.85
CA LYS A 149 5.18 -21.02 -4.79
C LYS A 149 4.64 -21.38 -6.18
N VAL A 150 4.85 -20.53 -7.20
CA VAL A 150 4.48 -20.84 -8.59
C VAL A 150 5.29 -22.01 -9.16
N LEU A 151 6.58 -22.11 -8.84
CA LEU A 151 7.43 -23.22 -9.27
C LEU A 151 6.98 -24.54 -8.62
N ASN A 152 6.69 -24.54 -7.34
CA ASN A 152 6.25 -25.73 -6.59
C ASN A 152 4.90 -26.25 -7.10
N THR A 153 3.96 -25.36 -7.46
CA THR A 153 2.69 -25.80 -8.06
C THR A 153 2.84 -26.42 -9.47
N LYS A 154 3.89 -26.04 -10.22
CA LYS A 154 4.17 -26.62 -11.53
C LYS A 154 4.91 -27.96 -11.48
N ALA A 155 5.69 -28.18 -10.42
CA ALA A 155 6.38 -29.44 -10.14
C ALA A 155 5.46 -30.36 -9.31
N ALA A 156 4.34 -30.80 -9.88
CA ALA A 156 3.35 -31.64 -9.20
C ALA A 156 4.01 -32.85 -8.52
N GLY A 157 4.13 -32.83 -7.18
CA GLY A 157 4.70 -33.91 -6.37
C GLY A 157 5.59 -33.51 -5.20
N VAL A 158 5.85 -32.22 -4.99
CA VAL A 158 6.65 -31.78 -3.83
C VAL A 158 5.71 -31.49 -2.67
N THR A 159 5.68 -32.38 -1.68
CA THR A 159 5.01 -32.14 -0.38
C THR A 159 5.87 -31.22 0.49
N GLU A 160 5.26 -30.50 1.44
CA GLU A 160 5.95 -29.58 2.39
C GLU A 160 7.12 -30.29 3.13
N GLU A 161 7.03 -31.60 3.39
CA GLU A 161 8.11 -32.41 3.98
C GLU A 161 9.37 -32.55 3.09
N ASN A 162 9.25 -32.37 1.76
CA ASN A 162 10.39 -32.40 0.84
C ASN A 162 11.05 -31.02 0.67
N GLU A 163 10.40 -29.93 1.04
CA GLU A 163 10.96 -28.56 1.03
C GLU A 163 12.07 -28.42 2.09
N GLU A 164 11.95 -29.09 3.25
CA GLU A 164 12.97 -29.05 4.31
C GLU A 164 14.25 -29.84 3.95
N LYS A 165 14.16 -30.83 3.04
CA LYS A 165 15.29 -31.69 2.68
C LYS A 165 16.17 -31.12 1.56
N LYS A 166 15.66 -30.26 0.70
CA LYS A 166 16.44 -29.56 -0.33
C LYS A 166 16.65 -28.12 0.11
N ARG A 167 17.86 -27.74 0.47
CA ARG A 167 18.24 -26.34 0.73
C ARG A 167 18.13 -25.54 -0.57
N ILE A 168 16.93 -25.06 -0.89
CA ILE A 168 16.70 -24.18 -2.03
C ILE A 168 17.26 -22.82 -1.64
N CYS A 169 18.33 -22.39 -2.31
CA CYS A 169 18.89 -21.05 -2.19
C CYS A 169 18.35 -20.16 -3.30
N ILE A 170 17.99 -18.94 -2.92
CA ILE A 170 17.39 -17.93 -3.80
C ILE A 170 18.18 -16.64 -3.68
N GLY A 171 18.60 -16.08 -4.80
CA GLY A 171 19.28 -14.78 -4.84
C GLY A 171 18.28 -13.63 -4.80
N ILE A 172 18.59 -12.63 -4.00
CA ILE A 172 17.89 -11.35 -3.97
C ILE A 172 18.89 -10.29 -4.42
N GLN A 173 18.65 -9.74 -5.60
CA GLN A 173 19.48 -8.70 -6.20
C GLN A 173 18.73 -7.37 -6.22
N ILE A 174 19.36 -6.32 -5.73
CA ILE A 174 18.86 -4.96 -5.88
C ILE A 174 19.80 -4.21 -6.81
N THR A 175 19.28 -3.79 -7.94
CA THR A 175 20.01 -3.06 -8.98
C THR A 175 19.68 -1.58 -8.90
N TYR A 176 20.60 -0.76 -8.41
CA TYR A 176 20.48 0.69 -8.42
C TYR A 176 21.06 1.28 -9.69
N CYS A 177 20.40 2.31 -10.23
CA CYS A 177 20.87 3.07 -11.37
C CYS A 177 20.74 4.57 -11.11
N HIS A 178 21.79 5.33 -11.37
CA HIS A 178 21.73 6.79 -11.27
C HIS A 178 21.10 7.39 -12.53
N PRO A 179 20.12 8.31 -12.42
CA PRO A 179 19.36 8.80 -13.58
C PRO A 179 20.15 9.63 -14.58
N GLU A 180 21.25 10.26 -14.15
CA GLU A 180 22.04 11.18 -14.97
C GLU A 180 23.34 10.53 -15.46
N THR A 181 24.08 9.83 -14.59
CA THR A 181 25.34 9.16 -14.96
C THR A 181 25.12 7.77 -15.56
N GLU A 182 23.93 7.19 -15.37
CA GLU A 182 23.57 5.82 -15.72
C GLU A 182 24.48 4.76 -15.06
N GLU A 183 25.20 5.14 -14.02
CA GLU A 183 26.01 4.25 -13.22
C GLU A 183 25.13 3.22 -12.51
N ILE A 184 25.57 1.97 -12.52
CA ILE A 184 24.83 0.84 -11.95
C ILE A 184 25.61 0.23 -10.79
N LYS A 185 24.95 0.05 -9.65
CA LYS A 185 25.46 -0.70 -8.50
C LYS A 185 24.49 -1.80 -8.12
N ARG A 186 25.02 -3.02 -7.90
CA ARG A 186 24.21 -4.18 -7.56
C ARG A 186 24.59 -4.71 -6.19
N PHE A 187 23.57 -5.08 -5.42
CA PHE A 187 23.69 -5.79 -4.16
C PHE A 187 22.99 -7.12 -4.28
N LEU A 188 23.73 -8.21 -4.18
CA LEU A 188 23.20 -9.57 -4.22
C LEU A 188 23.41 -10.22 -2.84
N LYS A 189 22.33 -10.79 -2.31
CA LYS A 189 22.37 -11.61 -1.10
C LYS A 189 21.58 -12.89 -1.35
N VAL A 190 22.09 -14.00 -0.84
CA VAL A 190 21.47 -15.32 -0.97
C VAL A 190 20.73 -15.66 0.32
N TYR A 191 19.51 -16.17 0.15
CA TYR A 191 18.64 -16.59 1.23
C TYR A 191 18.18 -18.02 1.01
N THR A 192 17.92 -18.75 2.08
CA THR A 192 17.16 -19.99 2.04
C THR A 192 15.67 -19.69 1.87
N PHE A 193 14.92 -20.64 1.31
CA PHE A 193 13.47 -20.48 1.23
C PHE A 193 12.82 -20.29 2.59
N LYS A 194 13.37 -20.92 3.65
CA LYS A 194 12.89 -20.76 5.01
C LYS A 194 13.00 -19.31 5.51
N GLU A 195 14.16 -18.68 5.32
CA GLU A 195 14.36 -17.26 5.69
C GLU A 195 13.42 -16.34 4.93
N ILE A 196 13.23 -16.60 3.62
CA ILE A 196 12.28 -15.82 2.80
C ILE A 196 10.84 -15.97 3.31
N LYS A 197 10.45 -17.21 3.67
CA LYS A 197 9.11 -17.49 4.21
C LYS A 197 8.90 -16.80 5.56
N GLU A 198 9.87 -16.84 6.46
CA GLU A 198 9.80 -16.20 7.78
C GLU A 198 9.62 -14.67 7.64
N GLU A 199 10.36 -14.04 6.73
CA GLU A 199 10.21 -12.61 6.45
C GLU A 199 8.84 -12.29 5.81
N PHE A 200 8.41 -13.10 4.83
CA PHE A 200 7.12 -12.95 4.20
C PHE A 200 5.98 -13.07 5.22
N ASP A 201 6.01 -14.10 6.06
CA ASP A 201 4.99 -14.32 7.10
C ASP A 201 4.97 -13.16 8.12
N ARG A 202 6.14 -12.60 8.44
CA ARG A 202 6.23 -11.39 9.27
C ARG A 202 5.53 -10.19 8.62
N TYR A 203 5.78 -9.94 7.32
CA TYR A 203 5.12 -8.86 6.59
C TYR A 203 3.60 -9.04 6.52
N ILE A 204 3.15 -10.26 6.27
CA ILE A 204 1.72 -10.58 6.28
C ILE A 204 1.11 -10.40 7.67
N SER A 205 1.80 -10.79 8.73
CA SER A 205 1.33 -10.60 10.11
C SER A 205 1.21 -9.13 10.47
N GLU A 206 2.18 -8.30 10.12
CA GLU A 206 2.13 -6.86 10.39
C GLU A 206 0.99 -6.15 9.65
N TYR A 207 0.80 -6.46 8.36
CA TYR A 207 -0.29 -5.89 7.59
C TYR A 207 -1.64 -6.51 7.94
N GLY A 208 -1.65 -7.77 8.36
CA GLY A 208 -2.85 -8.54 8.67
C GLY A 208 -3.73 -7.90 9.74
N LYS A 209 -3.13 -7.22 10.72
CA LYS A 209 -3.85 -6.43 11.74
C LYS A 209 -4.76 -5.38 11.09
N TRP A 210 -4.23 -4.64 10.11
CA TRP A 210 -4.95 -3.62 9.35
C TRP A 210 -6.02 -4.23 8.45
N ALA A 211 -5.69 -5.32 7.77
CA ALA A 211 -6.62 -6.02 6.91
C ALA A 211 -7.83 -6.56 7.70
N GLN A 212 -7.59 -7.15 8.87
CA GLN A 212 -8.62 -7.64 9.79
C GLN A 212 -9.51 -6.49 10.28
N PHE A 213 -8.89 -5.40 10.75
CA PHE A 213 -9.64 -4.22 11.19
C PHE A 213 -10.53 -3.65 10.07
N LEU A 214 -10.00 -3.51 8.85
CA LEU A 214 -10.76 -2.99 7.71
C LEU A 214 -11.94 -3.91 7.35
N TYR A 215 -11.75 -5.21 7.47
CA TYR A 215 -12.80 -6.20 7.23
C TYR A 215 -13.91 -6.11 8.28
N GLU A 216 -13.56 -6.15 9.55
CA GLU A 216 -14.51 -6.05 10.67
C GLU A 216 -15.29 -4.74 10.64
N HIS A 217 -14.58 -3.62 10.47
CA HIS A 217 -15.20 -2.30 10.35
C HIS A 217 -16.16 -2.20 9.14
N ARG A 218 -15.82 -2.85 8.00
CA ARG A 218 -16.73 -2.91 6.85
C ARG A 218 -17.99 -3.68 7.16
N LEU A 219 -17.89 -4.83 7.81
CA LEU A 219 -19.05 -5.64 8.21
C LEU A 219 -19.97 -4.86 9.17
N GLU A 220 -19.38 -4.24 10.19
CA GLU A 220 -20.10 -3.46 11.18
C GLU A 220 -20.80 -2.24 10.56
N ARG A 221 -20.08 -1.51 9.72
CA ARG A 221 -20.60 -0.39 8.93
C ARG A 221 -21.79 -0.83 8.08
N ASN A 222 -21.64 -1.87 7.27
CA ASN A 222 -22.68 -2.33 6.36
C ASN A 222 -23.93 -2.79 7.14
N ALA A 223 -23.73 -3.54 8.23
CA ALA A 223 -24.84 -3.96 9.09
C ALA A 223 -25.57 -2.78 9.76
N SER A 224 -24.85 -1.72 10.12
CA SER A 224 -25.45 -0.51 10.70
C SER A 224 -26.25 0.28 9.67
N VAL A 225 -25.74 0.41 8.44
CA VAL A 225 -26.43 1.10 7.35
C VAL A 225 -27.77 0.43 7.01
N GLN A 226 -27.85 -0.90 7.01
CA GLN A 226 -29.08 -1.63 6.74
C GLN A 226 -30.23 -1.30 7.72
N LYS A 227 -29.88 -0.83 8.91
CA LYS A 227 -30.84 -0.44 9.97
C LYS A 227 -31.12 1.07 9.99
N LEU A 228 -30.34 1.84 9.22
CA LEU A 228 -30.39 3.29 9.26
C LEU A 228 -31.60 3.83 8.49
N SER A 229 -32.39 4.69 9.12
CA SER A 229 -33.47 5.44 8.48
C SER A 229 -33.15 6.94 8.42
N PHE A 230 -33.84 7.66 7.54
CA PHE A 230 -33.70 9.13 7.50
C PHE A 230 -34.17 9.71 8.84
N PRO A 231 -33.32 10.49 9.56
CA PRO A 231 -33.51 10.81 10.98
C PRO A 231 -34.69 11.77 11.27
N TYR A 232 -35.25 12.38 10.26
CA TYR A 232 -36.33 13.38 10.40
C TYR A 232 -37.49 13.14 9.42
N PRO A 233 -38.69 13.64 9.70
CA PRO A 233 -39.74 13.74 8.70
C PRO A 233 -39.27 14.50 7.47
N TYR A 234 -39.52 13.97 6.28
CA TYR A 234 -39.11 14.61 5.05
C TYR A 234 -39.83 15.94 4.83
N ARG A 235 -39.09 16.98 4.51
CA ARG A 235 -39.61 18.27 4.02
C ARG A 235 -40.09 18.14 2.56
N ALA A 236 -40.91 19.08 2.10
CA ALA A 236 -41.34 19.12 0.70
C ALA A 236 -40.13 19.09 -0.27
N GLY A 237 -40.15 18.18 -1.22
CA GLY A 237 -39.06 17.97 -2.19
C GLY A 237 -37.83 17.21 -1.68
N GLN A 238 -37.65 17.07 -0.36
CA GLN A 238 -36.45 16.44 0.23
C GLN A 238 -36.32 14.95 -0.11
N LYS A 239 -37.45 14.20 -0.05
CA LYS A 239 -37.46 12.77 -0.42
C LYS A 239 -37.06 12.56 -1.89
N ARG A 240 -37.47 13.46 -2.79
CA ARG A 240 -37.10 13.42 -4.21
C ARG A 240 -35.59 13.68 -4.38
N LEU A 241 -35.01 14.61 -3.60
CA LEU A 241 -33.59 14.91 -3.61
C LEU A 241 -32.76 13.71 -3.15
N VAL A 242 -33.11 13.11 -2.02
CA VAL A 242 -32.45 11.89 -1.48
C VAL A 242 -32.46 10.77 -2.52
N ALA A 243 -33.64 10.50 -3.13
CA ALA A 243 -33.76 9.45 -4.14
C ALA A 243 -32.97 9.73 -5.42
N ALA A 244 -32.90 10.99 -5.86
CA ALA A 244 -32.09 11.39 -7.01
C ALA A 244 -30.60 11.23 -6.73
N ALA A 245 -30.13 11.71 -5.58
CA ALA A 245 -28.73 11.56 -5.17
C ALA A 245 -28.30 10.10 -5.07
N TYR A 246 -29.13 9.24 -4.44
CA TYR A 246 -28.86 7.80 -4.34
C TYR A 246 -28.73 7.14 -5.73
N ARG A 247 -29.73 7.35 -6.63
CA ARG A 247 -29.69 6.76 -7.98
C ARG A 247 -28.45 7.18 -8.75
N THR A 248 -28.09 8.47 -8.69
CA THR A 248 -26.89 9.00 -9.34
C THR A 248 -25.63 8.30 -8.87
N MET A 249 -25.51 8.07 -7.56
CA MET A 249 -24.34 7.39 -6.97
C MET A 249 -24.23 5.93 -7.41
N ILE A 250 -25.32 5.17 -7.36
CA ILE A 250 -25.29 3.75 -7.76
C ILE A 250 -25.11 3.55 -9.27
N ASN A 251 -25.51 4.53 -10.08
CA ASN A 251 -25.30 4.50 -11.53
C ASN A 251 -23.92 5.05 -11.96
N GLY A 252 -23.15 5.66 -11.05
CA GLY A 252 -21.88 6.32 -11.37
C GLY A 252 -22.06 7.58 -12.23
N GLU A 253 -23.17 8.29 -12.08
CA GLU A 253 -23.55 9.48 -12.85
C GLU A 253 -23.17 10.78 -12.12
N GLN A 254 -23.44 11.91 -12.74
CA GLN A 254 -23.27 13.26 -12.19
C GLN A 254 -24.64 13.90 -11.93
N LEU A 255 -24.78 14.59 -10.80
CA LEU A 255 -26.02 15.29 -10.42
C LEU A 255 -25.73 16.73 -10.04
N PHE A 256 -26.39 17.67 -10.71
CA PHE A 256 -26.42 19.08 -10.36
C PHE A 256 -27.72 19.39 -9.62
N ILE A 257 -27.59 19.94 -8.40
CA ILE A 257 -28.74 20.21 -7.53
C ILE A 257 -28.84 21.71 -7.27
N GLN A 258 -29.98 22.27 -7.62
CA GLN A 258 -30.39 23.60 -7.18
C GLN A 258 -31.58 23.44 -6.24
N ALA A 259 -31.42 23.85 -4.99
CA ALA A 259 -32.46 23.73 -3.97
C ALA A 259 -32.39 24.94 -3.01
N PRO A 260 -33.56 25.41 -2.50
CA PRO A 260 -33.61 26.55 -1.59
C PRO A 260 -32.88 26.30 -0.29
N THR A 261 -32.51 27.37 0.40
CA THR A 261 -31.93 27.29 1.76
C THR A 261 -32.96 26.67 2.73
N GLY A 262 -32.49 25.92 3.71
CA GLY A 262 -33.37 25.31 4.73
C GLY A 262 -34.01 23.96 4.38
N ILE A 263 -33.90 23.47 3.14
CA ILE A 263 -34.43 22.15 2.75
C ILE A 263 -33.65 20.97 3.34
N GLY A 264 -32.47 21.21 3.94
CA GLY A 264 -31.61 20.16 4.48
C GLY A 264 -30.73 19.47 3.44
N LYS A 265 -30.17 20.24 2.49
CA LYS A 265 -29.32 19.72 1.39
C LYS A 265 -28.22 18.78 1.86
N THR A 266 -27.49 19.16 2.92
CA THR A 266 -26.35 18.39 3.41
C THR A 266 -26.75 16.98 3.83
N LEU A 267 -27.73 16.84 4.69
CA LEU A 267 -28.22 15.52 5.12
C LEU A 267 -28.85 14.75 3.97
N SER A 268 -29.52 15.44 3.04
CA SER A 268 -30.16 14.81 1.86
C SER A 268 -29.15 14.31 0.82
N THR A 269 -27.89 14.68 0.91
CA THR A 269 -26.81 14.15 0.07
C THR A 269 -25.90 13.19 0.83
N VAL A 270 -25.63 13.44 2.12
CA VAL A 270 -24.80 12.58 2.96
C VAL A 270 -25.50 11.24 3.24
N PHE A 271 -26.78 11.27 3.62
CA PHE A 271 -27.53 10.04 3.92
C PHE A 271 -27.53 9.03 2.76
N PRO A 272 -27.91 9.39 1.52
CA PRO A 272 -27.86 8.43 0.41
C PRO A 272 -26.44 8.03 0.02
N ALA A 273 -25.42 8.88 0.28
CA ALA A 273 -24.02 8.52 0.07
C ALA A 273 -23.56 7.44 1.06
N VAL A 274 -23.96 7.56 2.34
CA VAL A 274 -23.73 6.53 3.37
C VAL A 274 -24.38 5.21 2.97
N TRP A 275 -25.60 5.24 2.45
CA TRP A 275 -26.28 4.05 1.94
C TRP A 275 -25.53 3.42 0.76
N ALA A 276 -25.06 4.23 -0.21
CA ALA A 276 -24.30 3.73 -1.35
C ALA A 276 -22.99 3.04 -0.91
N VAL A 277 -22.33 3.55 0.14
CA VAL A 277 -21.15 2.90 0.72
C VAL A 277 -21.51 1.62 1.49
N GLY A 278 -22.59 1.63 2.27
CA GLY A 278 -23.04 0.45 3.01
C GLY A 278 -23.52 -0.71 2.12
N GLU A 279 -23.98 -0.40 0.92
CA GLU A 279 -24.37 -1.38 -0.11
C GLU A 279 -23.22 -1.67 -1.11
N GLU A 280 -22.02 -1.17 -0.84
CA GLU A 280 -20.79 -1.42 -1.62
C GLU A 280 -20.81 -0.91 -3.07
N TYR A 281 -21.64 0.10 -3.36
CA TYR A 281 -21.56 0.86 -4.63
C TYR A 281 -20.44 1.90 -4.63
N ALA A 282 -19.94 2.29 -3.46
CA ALA A 282 -18.81 3.20 -3.29
C ALA A 282 -17.96 2.77 -2.07
N ASP A 283 -16.66 3.05 -2.12
CA ASP A 283 -15.75 2.73 -1.02
C ASP A 283 -15.63 3.88 -0.01
N LYS A 284 -15.71 5.13 -0.50
CA LYS A 284 -15.45 6.35 0.28
C LYS A 284 -16.34 7.50 -0.16
N ILE A 285 -16.56 8.44 0.77
CA ILE A 285 -17.28 9.69 0.52
C ILE A 285 -16.28 10.84 0.69
N PHE A 286 -16.14 11.67 -0.33
CA PHE A 286 -15.43 12.95 -0.24
C PHE A 286 -16.43 14.09 -0.25
N TYR A 287 -16.64 14.74 0.90
CA TYR A 287 -17.49 15.92 1.02
C TYR A 287 -16.63 17.19 0.91
N LEU A 288 -16.62 17.78 -0.26
CA LEU A 288 -15.79 18.95 -0.56
C LEU A 288 -16.56 20.25 -0.31
N THR A 289 -15.96 21.21 0.40
CA THR A 289 -16.57 22.49 0.71
C THR A 289 -15.61 23.64 0.44
N ALA A 290 -16.14 24.76 -0.09
CA ALA A 290 -15.34 25.95 -0.34
C ALA A 290 -15.03 26.76 0.93
N LYS A 291 -15.78 26.57 2.03
CA LYS A 291 -15.66 27.35 3.27
C LYS A 291 -15.66 26.44 4.49
N THR A 292 -14.91 26.82 5.51
CA THR A 292 -14.80 26.09 6.80
C THR A 292 -16.18 25.91 7.46
N ILE A 293 -17.04 26.92 7.40
CA ILE A 293 -18.37 26.86 8.02
C ILE A 293 -19.30 25.83 7.37
N THR A 294 -19.13 25.56 6.07
CA THR A 294 -19.92 24.51 5.40
C THR A 294 -19.42 23.11 5.71
N ARG A 295 -18.16 22.96 6.15
CA ARG A 295 -17.63 21.71 6.69
C ARG A 295 -18.38 21.29 7.95
N THR A 296 -18.67 22.21 8.86
CA THR A 296 -19.42 21.95 10.10
C THR A 296 -20.79 21.32 9.81
N ALA A 297 -21.45 21.76 8.75
CA ALA A 297 -22.74 21.18 8.36
C ALA A 297 -22.63 19.71 7.93
N ALA A 298 -21.52 19.31 7.26
CA ALA A 298 -21.28 17.92 6.90
C ALA A 298 -20.94 17.07 8.13
N VAL A 299 -20.08 17.59 9.02
CA VAL A 299 -19.77 16.95 10.30
C VAL A 299 -21.06 16.71 11.09
N SER A 300 -21.89 17.75 11.31
CA SER A 300 -23.17 17.60 12.03
C SER A 300 -24.13 16.62 11.36
N ALA A 301 -24.09 16.49 10.03
CA ALA A 301 -24.93 15.49 9.34
C ALA A 301 -24.45 14.06 9.64
N PHE A 302 -23.13 13.83 9.71
CA PHE A 302 -22.58 12.54 10.13
C PHE A 302 -22.86 12.23 11.61
N ASP A 303 -22.67 13.22 12.50
CA ASP A 303 -22.96 13.06 13.92
C ASP A 303 -24.40 12.63 14.16
N ILE A 304 -25.37 13.29 13.49
CA ILE A 304 -26.78 12.91 13.55
C ILE A 304 -26.98 11.46 13.09
N LEU A 305 -26.32 11.01 12.02
CA LEU A 305 -26.44 9.63 11.56
C LEU A 305 -25.82 8.63 12.53
N GLN A 306 -24.68 8.99 13.16
CA GLN A 306 -24.05 8.15 14.20
C GLN A 306 -24.92 8.06 15.48
N GLU A 307 -25.52 9.15 15.90
CA GLU A 307 -26.53 9.16 16.99
C GLU A 307 -27.73 8.25 16.67
N ASN A 308 -28.05 8.07 15.38
CA ASN A 308 -29.08 7.15 14.91
C ASN A 308 -28.55 5.74 14.57
N GLY A 309 -27.35 5.39 15.04
CA GLY A 309 -26.79 4.05 15.00
C GLY A 309 -25.85 3.74 13.84
N LEU A 310 -25.46 4.73 13.04
CA LEU A 310 -24.45 4.53 11.99
C LEU A 310 -23.07 4.23 12.61
N LYS A 311 -22.46 3.13 12.18
CA LYS A 311 -21.08 2.72 12.50
C LYS A 311 -20.17 2.98 11.32
N MET A 312 -19.80 4.23 11.09
CA MET A 312 -18.93 4.66 10.00
C MET A 312 -18.05 5.78 10.47
N SER A 313 -16.73 5.59 10.34
CA SER A 313 -15.75 6.61 10.71
C SER A 313 -15.66 7.72 9.67
N TYR A 314 -15.38 8.94 10.12
CA TYR A 314 -15.07 10.07 9.25
C TYR A 314 -13.87 10.88 9.75
N ILE A 315 -13.21 11.56 8.84
CA ILE A 315 -12.14 12.52 9.15
C ILE A 315 -12.47 13.91 8.58
N ALA A 316 -12.37 14.92 9.41
CA ALA A 316 -12.47 16.31 8.99
C ALA A 316 -11.07 16.89 8.71
N LEU A 317 -10.63 16.78 7.45
CA LEU A 317 -9.29 17.23 7.03
C LEU A 317 -9.09 18.72 7.33
N THR A 318 -7.98 19.02 7.96
CA THR A 318 -7.53 20.38 8.29
C THR A 318 -6.15 20.61 7.71
N SER A 319 -5.89 21.80 7.18
CA SER A 319 -4.57 22.11 6.62
C SER A 319 -3.48 22.05 7.68
N LYS A 320 -2.29 21.64 7.26
CA LYS A 320 -1.14 21.45 8.13
C LYS A 320 -0.80 22.70 8.94
N GLU A 321 -0.91 23.89 8.34
CA GLU A 321 -0.66 25.17 8.99
C GLU A 321 -1.57 25.43 10.19
N LYS A 322 -2.80 24.89 10.15
CA LYS A 322 -3.80 25.10 11.21
C LYS A 322 -3.69 24.12 12.38
N ILE A 323 -2.98 23.00 12.18
CA ILE A 323 -2.81 21.97 13.22
C ILE A 323 -1.36 21.85 13.70
N CYS A 324 -0.42 22.53 13.02
CA CYS A 324 0.98 22.50 13.44
C CYS A 324 1.13 23.12 14.84
N PRO A 325 1.76 22.42 15.81
CA PRO A 325 1.99 22.96 17.13
C PRO A 325 3.12 23.99 17.18
N ASN A 326 3.96 24.05 16.13
CA ASN A 326 5.04 25.03 16.03
C ASN A 326 4.52 26.37 15.50
N THR A 327 5.08 27.48 15.99
CA THR A 327 4.77 28.83 15.52
C THR A 327 5.22 29.07 14.07
N VAL A 328 6.31 28.42 13.67
CA VAL A 328 6.82 28.44 12.29
C VAL A 328 6.80 27.01 11.75
N MET A 329 6.21 26.85 10.58
CA MET A 329 6.06 25.53 9.96
C MET A 329 7.28 25.17 9.09
N GLU A 330 8.29 24.62 9.72
CA GLU A 330 9.49 24.09 9.06
C GLU A 330 9.56 22.57 9.24
N CYS A 331 9.08 21.84 8.21
CA CYS A 331 8.92 20.40 8.31
C CYS A 331 10.19 19.68 7.81
N ASN A 332 11.21 19.71 8.66
CA ASN A 332 12.45 18.96 8.46
C ASN A 332 12.97 18.46 9.82
N PRO A 333 13.80 17.39 9.85
CA PRO A 333 14.21 16.74 11.10
C PRO A 333 15.15 17.57 11.97
N VAL A 334 15.76 18.64 11.40
CA VAL A 334 16.67 19.51 12.14
C VAL A 334 15.91 20.55 12.98
N GLN A 335 14.81 21.09 12.43
CA GLN A 335 14.09 22.21 13.02
C GLN A 335 12.77 21.79 13.69
N CYS A 336 12.25 20.61 13.35
CA CYS A 336 10.97 20.14 13.87
C CYS A 336 11.09 18.76 14.52
N GLN A 337 10.92 18.70 15.83
CA GLN A 337 10.91 17.43 16.57
C GLN A 337 9.82 16.45 16.11
N TYR A 338 8.68 16.95 15.61
CA TYR A 338 7.58 16.13 15.11
C TYR A 338 7.85 15.57 13.72
N ALA A 339 8.73 16.23 12.95
CA ALA A 339 9.17 15.74 11.64
C ALA A 339 10.20 14.63 11.77
N LYS A 340 11.04 14.69 12.83
CA LYS A 340 12.05 13.67 13.12
C LYS A 340 11.39 12.35 13.52
N GLY A 341 11.71 11.24 12.81
CA GLY A 341 11.15 9.91 13.02
C GLY A 341 9.62 9.87 12.85
N HIS A 342 9.04 10.74 12.04
CA HIS A 342 7.59 10.80 11.84
C HIS A 342 7.05 9.48 11.29
N PHE A 343 7.72 8.94 10.28
CA PHE A 343 7.26 7.72 9.62
C PHE A 343 7.48 6.47 10.47
N ASP A 344 8.32 6.51 11.49
CA ASP A 344 8.52 5.42 12.44
C ASP A 344 7.32 5.24 13.40
N ARG A 345 6.52 6.29 13.58
CA ARG A 345 5.41 6.34 14.55
C ARG A 345 4.02 6.42 13.91
N VAL A 346 3.93 6.88 12.67
CA VAL A 346 2.64 7.27 12.09
C VAL A 346 1.66 6.09 11.91
N ASN A 347 2.17 4.90 11.61
CA ASN A 347 1.30 3.74 11.42
C ASN A 347 0.65 3.31 12.74
N GLU A 348 1.43 3.19 13.81
CA GLU A 348 0.93 2.81 15.13
C GLU A 348 -0.06 3.86 15.66
N ALA A 349 0.33 5.13 15.65
CA ALA A 349 -0.54 6.22 16.07
C ALA A 349 -1.85 6.29 15.25
N ALA A 350 -1.78 6.04 13.94
CA ALA A 350 -2.96 5.99 13.09
C ALA A 350 -3.86 4.79 13.42
N PHE A 351 -3.27 3.63 13.71
CA PHE A 351 -4.00 2.43 14.09
C PHE A 351 -4.76 2.63 15.40
N ASP A 352 -4.10 3.16 16.42
CA ASP A 352 -4.71 3.46 17.72
C ASP A 352 -5.85 4.48 17.56
N LEU A 353 -5.59 5.56 16.81
CA LEU A 353 -6.58 6.61 16.60
C LEU A 353 -7.86 6.11 15.91
N ILE A 354 -7.75 5.24 14.90
CA ILE A 354 -8.95 4.72 14.19
C ILE A 354 -9.68 3.64 14.99
N HIS A 355 -9.00 2.95 15.92
CA HIS A 355 -9.63 2.03 16.85
C HIS A 355 -10.44 2.75 17.93
N ASP A 356 -9.89 3.84 18.45
CA ASP A 356 -10.48 4.56 19.58
C ASP A 356 -11.53 5.59 19.17
N CYS A 357 -11.53 6.01 17.89
CA CYS A 357 -12.32 7.14 17.43
C CYS A 357 -13.04 6.90 16.11
N GLU A 358 -14.38 6.90 16.11
CA GLU A 358 -15.20 6.96 14.89
C GLU A 358 -15.18 8.36 14.24
N GLN A 359 -14.88 9.41 15.01
CA GLN A 359 -14.84 10.81 14.58
C GLN A 359 -13.46 11.38 14.75
N ILE A 360 -12.72 11.54 13.66
CA ILE A 360 -11.37 12.09 13.68
C ILE A 360 -11.43 13.58 13.37
N THR A 361 -11.45 14.39 14.41
CA THR A 361 -11.49 15.85 14.33
C THR A 361 -10.13 16.46 14.65
N ARG A 362 -9.99 17.79 14.42
CA ARG A 362 -8.78 18.53 14.76
C ARG A 362 -8.41 18.40 16.23
N GLU A 363 -9.40 18.48 17.10
CA GLU A 363 -9.24 18.45 18.56
C GLU A 363 -8.69 17.07 18.99
N LYS A 364 -9.18 15.98 18.41
CA LYS A 364 -8.69 14.63 18.68
C LYS A 364 -7.29 14.37 18.09
N LEU A 365 -6.96 15.01 16.96
CA LEU A 365 -5.62 14.92 16.39
C LEU A 365 -4.58 15.73 17.18
N ALA A 366 -5.01 16.70 17.98
CA ALA A 366 -4.14 17.56 18.78
C ALA A 366 -3.95 17.05 20.22
N ALA A 367 -4.83 16.17 20.70
CA ALA A 367 -4.75 15.52 22.00
C ALA A 367 -3.77 14.35 21.99
#